data_4ccef1bd6c43c706c76f792b26f2140e
#
_entry.id   4ccef1bd6c43c706c76f792b26f2140e
#
_cell.length_a   1.000
_cell.length_b   1.000
_cell.length_c   1.000
_cell.angle_alpha   90.00
_cell.angle_beta   90.00
_cell.angle_gamma   90.00
#
_symmetry.space_group_name_H-M   'P 1'
#
loop_
_entity.id
_entity.type
_entity.pdbx_description
1 polymer ?
#
loop_
_entity_poly.entity_id
_entity_poly.type
_entity_poly.pdbx_seq_one_letter_code
_entity_poly.pdbx_strand_id
1 'polypeptide(L)'
;MMKTAERRNFGYGKQMAWAGKQALRDRYGNGRYGTVAGHTERWRQFVAWCRDEHGIRDARSVDRSTVKAYGSGLADKVTTKTMSVSYAQSLLSSVNVVLASMRGDRRIRVAPAALVGRRTHSRLQAPAGLDRQAVRQCADQLRQNGHERIASVVELARALGLRLREASMLDARVALRQAMKQGTVNITAGTKGGRGHRVDRWVPVTKITIGCLVRATKAQGTGRNLIPSNLSWRQWNTRVHHVWAGVRDDYSLKKLHDIRAAYACERYRSIAGSVAPVVAGRRLADRAADRAARNTIAQELGHARCDVVAAYIGGTR
;
A
#
# COMPACT_ATOMS: atom_id res chain seq x y z
N MET A 1 13.66 -26.00 18.41
CA MET A 1 14.45 -25.52 19.57
C MET A 1 13.50 -24.79 20.51
N MET A 2 13.14 -25.37 21.65
CA MET A 2 12.29 -24.70 22.67
C MET A 2 13.06 -23.49 23.20
N LYS A 3 12.50 -22.30 22.97
CA LYS A 3 13.03 -21.02 23.44
C LYS A 3 12.61 -20.86 24.89
N THR A 4 13.53 -21.00 25.80
CA THR A 4 13.23 -20.93 27.22
C THR A 4 12.96 -19.47 27.62
N ALA A 5 11.84 -19.24 28.29
CA ALA A 5 11.42 -17.94 28.84
C ALA A 5 12.51 -17.29 29.72
N GLU A 6 13.44 -18.09 30.21
CA GLU A 6 14.55 -17.70 31.09
C GLU A 6 15.73 -17.04 30.37
N ARG A 7 15.90 -17.24 29.06
CA ARG A 7 17.02 -16.66 28.32
C ARG A 7 16.75 -15.22 27.89
N ARG A 8 17.75 -14.37 27.97
CA ARG A 8 17.69 -12.96 27.53
C ARG A 8 16.99 -12.83 26.16
N ASN A 9 16.06 -11.87 26.06
CA ASN A 9 15.23 -11.65 24.88
C ASN A 9 14.56 -12.95 24.38
N PHE A 10 14.15 -13.82 25.29
CA PHE A 10 13.51 -15.12 24.98
C PHE A 10 14.37 -16.02 24.09
N GLY A 11 15.69 -15.97 24.23
CA GLY A 11 16.64 -16.79 23.48
C GLY A 11 16.94 -16.32 22.04
N TYR A 12 16.42 -15.16 21.62
CA TYR A 12 16.66 -14.62 20.27
C TYR A 12 17.95 -13.81 20.13
N GLY A 13 18.76 -13.67 21.19
CA GLY A 13 20.05 -13.00 21.16
C GLY A 13 20.16 -11.82 22.13
N LYS A 14 21.37 -11.28 22.27
CA LYS A 14 21.69 -10.28 23.29
C LYS A 14 21.06 -8.90 23.03
N GLN A 15 20.96 -8.47 21.75
CA GLN A 15 20.44 -7.16 21.37
C GLN A 15 18.93 -7.25 21.11
N MET A 16 18.14 -6.49 21.86
CA MET A 16 16.66 -6.50 21.79
C MET A 16 16.11 -6.19 20.39
N ALA A 17 16.73 -5.23 19.67
CA ALA A 17 16.33 -4.90 18.30
C ALA A 17 16.56 -6.05 17.31
N TRP A 18 17.71 -6.72 17.42
CA TRP A 18 18.05 -7.89 16.63
C TRP A 18 17.14 -9.08 16.96
N ALA A 19 16.95 -9.34 18.25
CA ALA A 19 16.12 -10.41 18.75
C ALA A 19 14.68 -10.33 18.18
N GLY A 20 14.08 -9.14 18.17
CA GLY A 20 12.76 -8.94 17.58
C GLY A 20 12.73 -9.21 16.07
N LYS A 21 13.79 -8.87 15.34
CA LYS A 21 13.91 -9.19 13.90
C LYS A 21 13.98 -10.72 13.67
N GLN A 22 14.72 -11.46 14.49
CA GLN A 22 14.80 -12.92 14.38
C GLN A 22 13.44 -13.57 14.69
N ALA A 23 12.76 -13.13 15.75
CA ALA A 23 11.43 -13.62 16.08
C ALA A 23 10.39 -13.37 14.95
N LEU A 24 10.51 -12.24 14.27
CA LEU A 24 9.67 -11.96 13.09
C LEU A 24 10.00 -12.88 11.91
N ARG A 25 11.29 -13.19 11.68
CA ARG A 25 11.70 -14.13 10.63
C ARG A 25 11.15 -15.52 10.88
N ASP A 26 11.24 -15.99 12.11
CA ASP A 26 10.66 -17.29 12.50
C ASP A 26 9.14 -17.31 12.29
N ARG A 27 8.46 -16.22 12.69
CA ARG A 27 7.01 -16.13 12.57
C ARG A 27 6.53 -16.09 11.12
N TYR A 28 7.18 -15.34 10.26
CA TYR A 28 6.72 -15.07 8.90
C TYR A 28 7.35 -15.95 7.83
N GLY A 29 8.46 -16.61 8.15
CA GLY A 29 9.19 -17.46 7.21
C GLY A 29 9.76 -16.66 6.02
N ASN A 30 10.11 -17.40 4.99
CA ASN A 30 10.64 -16.82 3.74
C ASN A 30 9.52 -16.15 2.90
N GLY A 31 9.89 -15.15 2.10
CA GLY A 31 8.98 -14.47 1.17
C GLY A 31 8.20 -13.30 1.76
N ARG A 32 8.24 -13.05 3.06
CA ARG A 32 7.56 -11.92 3.73
C ARG A 32 8.50 -10.75 4.08
N TYR A 33 9.54 -10.56 3.28
CA TYR A 33 10.63 -9.60 3.56
C TYR A 33 10.13 -8.17 3.86
N GLY A 34 9.16 -7.66 3.10
CA GLY A 34 8.60 -6.31 3.32
C GLY A 34 7.84 -6.19 4.65
N THR A 35 7.13 -7.25 5.07
CA THR A 35 6.43 -7.29 6.36
C THR A 35 7.42 -7.31 7.51
N VAL A 36 8.43 -8.16 7.44
CA VAL A 36 9.51 -8.26 8.44
C VAL A 36 10.25 -6.92 8.54
N ALA A 37 10.65 -6.32 7.42
CA ALA A 37 11.34 -5.03 7.40
C ALA A 37 10.50 -3.92 8.05
N GLY A 38 9.21 -3.80 7.69
CA GLY A 38 8.32 -2.80 8.23
C GLY A 38 8.07 -2.93 9.74
N HIS A 39 7.91 -4.17 10.24
CA HIS A 39 7.81 -4.39 11.69
C HIS A 39 9.14 -4.15 12.41
N THR A 40 10.27 -4.56 11.82
CA THR A 40 11.61 -4.35 12.39
C THR A 40 11.92 -2.87 12.57
N GLU A 41 11.60 -2.04 11.59
CA GLU A 41 11.85 -0.60 11.68
C GLU A 41 11.06 0.06 12.81
N ARG A 42 9.78 -0.26 12.93
CA ARG A 42 8.93 0.26 14.02
C ARG A 42 9.32 -0.32 15.38
N TRP A 43 9.77 -1.57 15.41
CA TRP A 43 10.30 -2.20 16.61
C TRP A 43 11.56 -1.50 17.13
N ARG A 44 12.46 -1.09 16.24
CA ARG A 44 13.66 -0.34 16.61
C ARG A 44 13.33 0.96 17.34
N GLN A 45 12.27 1.67 16.92
CA GLN A 45 11.83 2.90 17.60
C GLN A 45 11.36 2.60 19.02
N PHE A 46 10.60 1.53 19.22
CA PHE A 46 10.20 1.11 20.57
C PHE A 46 11.41 0.70 21.42
N VAL A 47 12.37 -0.04 20.87
CA VAL A 47 13.57 -0.45 21.57
C VAL A 47 14.43 0.74 21.97
N ALA A 48 14.58 1.74 21.10
CA ALA A 48 15.27 2.99 21.43
C ALA A 48 14.58 3.70 22.59
N TRP A 49 13.28 3.89 22.52
CA TRP A 49 12.49 4.48 23.60
C TRP A 49 12.62 3.69 24.93
N CYS A 50 12.52 2.36 24.91
CA CYS A 50 12.73 1.54 26.11
C CYS A 50 14.09 1.74 26.75
N ARG A 51 15.15 1.82 25.94
CA ARG A 51 16.51 2.04 26.41
C ARG A 51 16.68 3.45 27.00
N ASP A 52 16.21 4.45 26.27
CA ASP A 52 16.51 5.86 26.56
C ASP A 52 15.65 6.39 27.73
N GLU A 53 14.37 5.97 27.82
CA GLU A 53 13.45 6.46 28.87
C GLU A 53 13.37 5.52 30.09
N HIS A 54 13.68 4.22 29.94
CA HIS A 54 13.48 3.23 31.01
C HIS A 54 14.69 2.32 31.30
N GLY A 55 15.82 2.49 30.59
CA GLY A 55 16.99 1.63 30.76
C GLY A 55 16.77 0.16 30.35
N ILE A 56 15.61 -0.18 29.75
CA ILE A 56 15.23 -1.55 29.40
C ILE A 56 15.99 -2.00 28.15
N ARG A 57 16.79 -3.08 28.31
CA ARG A 57 17.61 -3.69 27.25
C ARG A 57 17.30 -5.16 26.99
N ASP A 58 16.30 -5.71 27.70
CA ASP A 58 15.84 -7.08 27.59
C ASP A 58 14.32 -7.11 27.43
N ALA A 59 13.85 -7.78 26.38
CA ALA A 59 12.41 -7.86 26.09
C ALA A 59 11.61 -8.59 27.17
N ARG A 60 12.25 -9.37 28.03
CA ARG A 60 11.60 -10.02 29.19
C ARG A 60 11.14 -9.02 30.24
N SER A 61 11.87 -7.92 30.37
CA SER A 61 11.55 -6.82 31.30
C SER A 61 10.44 -5.90 30.78
N VAL A 62 10.00 -6.08 29.53
CA VAL A 62 8.87 -5.34 28.97
C VAL A 62 7.57 -5.98 29.44
N ASP A 63 6.81 -5.23 30.20
CA ASP A 63 5.46 -5.60 30.63
C ASP A 63 4.37 -4.80 29.90
N ARG A 64 3.12 -5.01 30.29
CA ARG A 64 1.98 -4.29 29.69
C ARG A 64 1.98 -2.81 30.04
N SER A 65 2.50 -2.43 31.21
CA SER A 65 2.58 -1.04 31.67
C SER A 65 3.58 -0.26 30.81
N THR A 66 4.73 -0.86 30.51
CA THR A 66 5.74 -0.31 29.60
C THR A 66 5.14 -0.04 28.21
N VAL A 67 4.38 -1.00 27.63
CA VAL A 67 3.75 -0.79 26.32
C VAL A 67 2.65 0.28 26.38
N LYS A 68 1.92 0.40 27.48
CA LYS A 68 0.95 1.49 27.68
C LYS A 68 1.63 2.84 27.80
N ALA A 69 2.72 2.97 28.56
CA ALA A 69 3.49 4.22 28.68
C ALA A 69 4.01 4.69 27.31
N TYR A 70 4.56 3.76 26.49
CA TYR A 70 4.91 4.07 25.09
C TYR A 70 3.68 4.57 24.30
N GLY A 71 2.53 3.92 24.49
CA GLY A 71 1.27 4.32 23.87
C GLY A 71 0.81 5.71 24.26
N SER A 72 0.96 6.11 25.54
CA SER A 72 0.69 7.47 26.02
C SER A 72 1.56 8.51 25.32
N GLY A 73 2.87 8.30 25.26
CA GLY A 73 3.76 9.23 24.54
C GLY A 73 3.47 9.33 23.03
N LEU A 74 2.93 8.26 22.42
CA LEU A 74 2.43 8.34 21.06
C LEU A 74 1.10 9.10 20.95
N ALA A 75 0.21 9.00 21.96
CA ALA A 75 -1.04 9.74 22.02
C ALA A 75 -0.78 11.25 22.11
N ASP A 76 0.20 11.67 22.91
CA ASP A 76 0.61 13.08 23.01
C ASP A 76 1.07 13.62 21.65
N LYS A 77 1.89 12.84 20.90
CA LYS A 77 2.32 13.19 19.54
C LYS A 77 1.15 13.25 18.55
N VAL A 78 0.11 12.46 18.75
CA VAL A 78 -1.11 12.52 17.94
C VAL A 78 -1.92 13.79 18.28
N THR A 79 -2.06 14.12 19.55
CA THR A 79 -2.77 15.31 20.04
C THR A 79 -2.08 16.59 19.54
N THR A 80 -0.76 16.65 19.57
CA THR A 80 0.04 17.77 19.05
C THR A 80 0.17 17.78 17.51
N LYS A 81 -0.51 16.85 16.82
CA LYS A 81 -0.48 16.71 15.35
C LYS A 81 0.91 16.47 14.74
N THR A 82 1.92 16.12 15.56
CA THR A 82 3.25 15.75 15.09
C THR A 82 3.33 14.32 14.56
N MET A 83 2.28 13.50 14.85
CA MET A 83 2.15 12.14 14.37
C MET A 83 0.71 11.82 13.95
N SER A 84 0.53 11.06 12.88
CA SER A 84 -0.81 10.59 12.49
C SER A 84 -1.26 9.41 13.37
N VAL A 85 -2.57 9.35 13.67
CA VAL A 85 -3.20 8.19 14.36
C VAL A 85 -2.84 6.87 13.69
N SER A 86 -2.84 6.82 12.35
CA SER A 86 -2.53 5.62 11.59
C SER A 86 -1.11 5.12 11.80
N TYR A 87 -0.14 6.04 11.92
CA TYR A 87 1.25 5.68 12.17
C TYR A 87 1.47 5.24 13.61
N ALA A 88 0.90 5.96 14.59
CA ALA A 88 0.92 5.59 16.00
C ALA A 88 0.32 4.18 16.23
N GLN A 89 -0.84 3.89 15.62
CA GLN A 89 -1.41 2.53 15.66
C GLN A 89 -0.51 1.48 15.03
N SER A 90 0.20 1.83 13.95
CA SER A 90 1.14 0.91 13.28
C SER A 90 2.36 0.62 14.14
N LEU A 91 2.84 1.59 14.92
CA LEU A 91 3.93 1.41 15.91
C LEU A 91 3.48 0.42 16.98
N LEU A 92 2.38 0.67 17.67
CA LEU A 92 1.84 -0.22 18.73
C LEU A 92 1.50 -1.62 18.21
N SER A 93 0.93 -1.72 17.01
CA SER A 93 0.66 -3.01 16.37
C SER A 93 1.94 -3.80 16.11
N SER A 94 3.03 -3.12 15.75
CA SER A 94 4.32 -3.77 15.54
C SER A 94 4.92 -4.24 16.85
N VAL A 95 4.84 -3.46 17.93
CA VAL A 95 5.25 -3.88 19.28
C VAL A 95 4.49 -5.13 19.70
N ASN A 96 3.15 -5.12 19.60
CA ASN A 96 2.32 -6.29 19.90
C ASN A 96 2.74 -7.55 19.12
N VAL A 97 3.02 -7.41 17.83
CA VAL A 97 3.40 -8.52 16.96
C VAL A 97 4.77 -9.06 17.33
N VAL A 98 5.75 -8.19 17.56
CA VAL A 98 7.12 -8.61 17.89
C VAL A 98 7.17 -9.28 19.25
N LEU A 99 6.58 -8.66 20.28
CA LEU A 99 6.55 -9.24 21.62
C LEU A 99 5.81 -10.58 21.64
N ALA A 100 4.67 -10.69 20.98
CA ALA A 100 3.96 -11.97 20.85
C ALA A 100 4.78 -13.03 20.09
N SER A 101 5.61 -12.63 19.12
CA SER A 101 6.49 -13.55 18.41
C SER A 101 7.67 -14.03 19.26
N MET A 102 8.22 -13.15 20.12
CA MET A 102 9.32 -13.48 21.02
C MET A 102 8.85 -14.34 22.21
N ARG A 103 7.73 -13.98 22.82
CA ARG A 103 7.17 -14.61 24.02
C ARG A 103 6.47 -15.94 23.72
N GLY A 104 5.86 -16.06 22.55
CA GLY A 104 4.93 -17.15 22.23
C GLY A 104 3.50 -16.94 22.76
N ASP A 105 3.20 -15.80 23.44
CA ASP A 105 1.90 -15.46 24.01
C ASP A 105 1.48 -14.02 23.67
N ARG A 106 0.25 -13.62 24.06
CA ARG A 106 -0.32 -12.29 23.85
C ARG A 106 -0.67 -11.55 25.15
N ARG A 107 -0.15 -11.94 26.29
CA ARG A 107 -0.53 -11.43 27.63
C ARG A 107 -0.30 -9.94 27.78
N ILE A 108 0.76 -9.39 27.19
CA ILE A 108 1.10 -7.96 27.29
C ILE A 108 0.55 -7.11 26.12
N ARG A 109 -0.31 -7.69 25.27
CA ARG A 109 -0.91 -6.97 24.16
C ARG A 109 -1.77 -5.80 24.64
N VAL A 110 -1.64 -4.65 23.96
CA VAL A 110 -2.51 -3.48 24.11
C VAL A 110 -3.42 -3.31 22.90
N ALA A 111 -4.52 -2.58 23.05
CA ALA A 111 -5.40 -2.21 21.94
C ALA A 111 -4.95 -0.85 21.38
N PRO A 112 -4.33 -0.78 20.18
CA PRO A 112 -3.81 0.50 19.69
C PRO A 112 -4.86 1.60 19.57
N ALA A 113 -6.07 1.26 19.09
CA ALA A 113 -7.13 2.25 18.92
C ALA A 113 -7.65 2.84 20.24
N ALA A 114 -7.54 2.10 21.35
CA ALA A 114 -7.92 2.59 22.67
C ALA A 114 -6.89 3.58 23.24
N LEU A 115 -5.62 3.46 22.83
CA LEU A 115 -4.53 4.31 23.32
C LEU A 115 -4.35 5.58 22.48
N VAL A 116 -4.35 5.46 21.15
CA VAL A 116 -3.97 6.56 20.26
C VAL A 116 -5.13 7.03 19.35
N GLY A 117 -6.35 6.61 19.64
CA GLY A 117 -7.54 6.97 18.88
C GLY A 117 -7.81 6.06 17.67
N ARG A 118 -9.01 6.19 17.10
CA ARG A 118 -9.46 5.42 15.93
C ARG A 118 -9.04 6.12 14.63
N ARG A 119 -8.47 5.36 13.69
CA ARG A 119 -8.17 5.84 12.35
C ARG A 119 -9.38 5.70 11.44
N THR A 120 -9.60 6.64 10.55
CA THR A 120 -10.51 6.42 9.43
C THR A 120 -9.85 5.56 8.35
N HIS A 121 -10.65 4.65 7.78
CA HIS A 121 -10.25 3.86 6.61
C HIS A 121 -10.84 4.43 5.32
N SER A 122 -11.74 5.41 5.44
CA SER A 122 -12.34 6.08 4.29
C SER A 122 -11.45 7.23 3.81
N ARG A 123 -11.38 7.40 2.51
CA ARG A 123 -10.74 8.55 1.91
C ARG A 123 -11.61 9.79 2.15
N LEU A 124 -10.98 10.88 2.60
CA LEU A 124 -11.67 12.14 2.92
C LEU A 124 -11.47 13.23 1.86
N GLN A 125 -10.48 13.09 0.99
CA GLN A 125 -10.16 14.08 -0.04
C GLN A 125 -10.20 13.45 -1.42
N ALA A 126 -10.72 14.18 -2.40
CA ALA A 126 -10.69 13.79 -3.80
C ALA A 126 -9.25 13.43 -4.23
N PRO A 127 -9.05 12.36 -5.00
CA PRO A 127 -7.70 11.99 -5.42
C PRO A 127 -7.16 12.98 -6.45
N ALA A 128 -5.89 13.30 -6.36
CA ALA A 128 -5.17 13.96 -7.45
C ALA A 128 -5.14 13.01 -8.67
N GLY A 129 -5.24 13.57 -9.88
CA GLY A 129 -5.26 12.75 -11.10
C GLY A 129 -6.67 12.33 -11.55
N LEU A 130 -7.74 12.94 -11.00
CA LEU A 130 -9.09 12.86 -11.59
C LEU A 130 -9.07 13.44 -13.01
N ASP A 131 -8.37 14.55 -13.21
CA ASP A 131 -8.13 15.10 -14.52
C ASP A 131 -7.18 14.19 -15.31
N ARG A 132 -7.72 13.58 -16.36
CA ARG A 132 -6.96 12.72 -17.27
C ARG A 132 -5.96 13.51 -18.10
N GLN A 133 -6.23 14.78 -18.40
CA GLN A 133 -5.35 15.62 -19.19
C GLN A 133 -4.09 15.94 -18.41
N ALA A 134 -4.19 16.31 -17.14
CA ALA A 134 -3.05 16.55 -16.27
C ALA A 134 -2.15 15.29 -16.14
N VAL A 135 -2.77 14.10 -15.97
CA VAL A 135 -2.02 12.84 -15.93
C VAL A 135 -1.32 12.54 -17.25
N ARG A 136 -1.96 12.82 -18.38
CA ARG A 136 -1.38 12.64 -19.72
C ARG A 136 -0.20 13.59 -19.95
N GLN A 137 -0.37 14.87 -19.67
CA GLN A 137 0.70 15.87 -19.80
C GLN A 137 1.92 15.53 -18.93
N CYS A 138 1.69 15.09 -17.68
CA CYS A 138 2.75 14.59 -16.81
C CYS A 138 3.46 13.38 -17.43
N ALA A 139 2.72 12.44 -18.01
CA ALA A 139 3.31 11.27 -18.69
C ALA A 139 4.09 11.68 -19.95
N ASP A 140 3.63 12.67 -20.70
CA ASP A 140 4.34 13.20 -21.87
C ASP A 140 5.63 13.91 -21.45
N GLN A 141 5.63 14.70 -20.37
CA GLN A 141 6.85 15.28 -19.79
C GLN A 141 7.84 14.21 -19.33
N LEU A 142 7.35 13.15 -18.71
CA LEU A 142 8.21 12.02 -18.34
C LEU A 142 8.89 11.38 -19.57
N ARG A 143 8.20 11.29 -20.72
CA ARG A 143 8.77 10.79 -21.98
C ARG A 143 9.83 11.74 -22.53
N GLN A 144 9.54 13.03 -22.55
CA GLN A 144 10.50 14.05 -23.00
C GLN A 144 11.80 14.00 -22.18
N ASN A 145 11.68 13.67 -20.89
CA ASN A 145 12.83 13.50 -19.99
C ASN A 145 13.48 12.10 -20.08
N GLY A 146 13.14 11.26 -21.10
CA GLY A 146 13.72 9.92 -21.28
C GLY A 146 13.21 8.86 -20.30
N HIS A 147 12.02 9.06 -19.72
CA HIS A 147 11.45 8.14 -18.73
C HIS A 147 10.21 7.38 -19.25
N GLU A 148 10.24 6.87 -20.48
CA GLU A 148 9.13 6.22 -21.19
C GLU A 148 8.47 5.10 -20.38
N ARG A 149 9.30 4.28 -19.69
CA ARG A 149 8.79 3.16 -18.85
C ARG A 149 8.02 3.68 -17.63
N ILE A 150 8.47 4.78 -17.02
CA ILE A 150 7.79 5.39 -15.87
C ILE A 150 6.50 6.07 -16.34
N ALA A 151 6.51 6.78 -17.46
CA ALA A 151 5.32 7.34 -18.08
C ALA A 151 4.26 6.26 -18.32
N SER A 152 4.66 5.12 -18.89
CA SER A 152 3.77 3.98 -19.12
C SER A 152 3.21 3.39 -17.83
N VAL A 153 4.02 3.30 -16.76
CA VAL A 153 3.54 2.88 -15.43
C VAL A 153 2.45 3.81 -14.89
N VAL A 154 2.62 5.12 -15.03
CA VAL A 154 1.64 6.13 -14.59
C VAL A 154 0.34 5.99 -15.39
N GLU A 155 0.43 5.91 -16.72
CA GLU A 155 -0.74 5.73 -17.57
C GLU A 155 -1.49 4.43 -17.30
N LEU A 156 -0.81 3.31 -17.15
CA LEU A 156 -1.40 2.02 -16.82
C LEU A 156 -2.05 2.03 -15.42
N ALA A 157 -1.43 2.70 -14.45
CA ALA A 157 -2.04 2.88 -13.14
C ALA A 157 -3.36 3.66 -13.21
N ARG A 158 -3.45 4.67 -14.10
CA ARG A 158 -4.66 5.47 -14.31
C ARG A 158 -5.71 4.74 -15.15
N ALA A 159 -5.29 3.99 -16.15
CA ALA A 159 -6.19 3.34 -17.12
C ALA A 159 -6.79 2.03 -16.60
N LEU A 160 -6.04 1.28 -15.77
CA LEU A 160 -6.43 -0.05 -15.26
C LEU A 160 -6.50 -0.09 -13.73
N GLY A 161 -6.34 1.02 -13.04
CA GLY A 161 -6.37 1.09 -11.58
C GLY A 161 -5.26 0.26 -10.91
N LEU A 162 -4.07 0.17 -11.50
CA LEU A 162 -2.99 -0.67 -11.02
C LEU A 162 -2.20 -0.03 -9.87
N ARG A 163 -1.68 -0.87 -8.96
CA ARG A 163 -0.62 -0.44 -8.04
C ARG A 163 0.68 -0.27 -8.81
N LEU A 164 1.60 0.55 -8.27
CA LEU A 164 2.92 0.74 -8.89
C LEU A 164 3.58 -0.59 -9.28
N ARG A 165 3.60 -1.57 -8.37
CA ARG A 165 4.20 -2.86 -8.63
C ARG A 165 3.46 -3.65 -9.71
N GLU A 166 2.14 -3.62 -9.71
CA GLU A 166 1.30 -4.27 -10.70
C GLU A 166 1.56 -3.66 -12.09
N ALA A 167 1.54 -2.33 -12.21
CA ALA A 167 1.82 -1.63 -13.47
C ALA A 167 3.25 -1.88 -13.98
N SER A 168 4.23 -1.91 -13.07
CA SER A 168 5.63 -2.16 -13.44
C SER A 168 5.89 -3.60 -13.89
N MET A 169 5.20 -4.58 -13.32
CA MET A 169 5.39 -6.00 -13.60
C MET A 169 4.43 -6.56 -14.65
N LEU A 170 3.51 -5.75 -15.18
CA LEU A 170 2.63 -6.13 -16.26
C LEU A 170 3.44 -6.41 -17.52
N ASP A 171 3.22 -7.56 -18.16
CA ASP A 171 3.66 -7.77 -19.54
C ASP A 171 2.66 -7.05 -20.47
N ALA A 172 3.08 -5.89 -20.98
CA ALA A 172 2.22 -5.03 -21.78
C ALA A 172 1.83 -5.68 -23.12
N ARG A 173 2.67 -6.56 -23.69
CA ARG A 173 2.36 -7.29 -24.94
C ARG A 173 1.26 -8.32 -24.72
N VAL A 174 1.36 -9.07 -23.62
CA VAL A 174 0.30 -10.03 -23.24
C VAL A 174 -1.00 -9.28 -22.92
N ALA A 175 -0.92 -8.20 -22.15
CA ALA A 175 -2.07 -7.37 -21.79
C ALA A 175 -2.74 -6.75 -23.03
N LEU A 176 -1.96 -6.28 -24.01
CA LEU A 176 -2.50 -5.73 -25.26
C LEU A 176 -3.24 -6.82 -26.07
N ARG A 177 -2.67 -8.02 -26.18
CA ARG A 177 -3.37 -9.14 -26.86
C ARG A 177 -4.68 -9.50 -26.16
N GLN A 178 -4.71 -9.56 -24.83
CA GLN A 178 -5.95 -9.80 -24.07
C GLN A 178 -6.97 -8.68 -24.31
N ALA A 179 -6.53 -7.42 -24.23
CA ALA A 179 -7.38 -6.26 -24.47
C ALA A 179 -8.04 -6.27 -25.85
N MET A 180 -7.27 -6.60 -26.89
CA MET A 180 -7.76 -6.66 -28.27
C MET A 180 -8.70 -7.86 -28.51
N LYS A 181 -8.44 -9.00 -27.87
CA LYS A 181 -9.22 -10.24 -28.09
C LYS A 181 -10.54 -10.22 -27.33
N GLN A 182 -10.58 -9.71 -26.11
CA GLN A 182 -11.73 -9.91 -25.19
C GLN A 182 -12.15 -8.65 -24.41
N GLY A 183 -11.57 -7.49 -24.71
CA GLY A 183 -11.95 -6.23 -24.06
C GLY A 183 -11.60 -6.14 -22.57
N THR A 184 -10.79 -7.07 -22.05
CA THR A 184 -10.36 -7.11 -20.64
C THR A 184 -8.90 -7.52 -20.52
N VAL A 185 -8.28 -7.19 -19.38
CA VAL A 185 -6.88 -7.58 -19.03
C VAL A 185 -6.87 -8.27 -17.69
N ASN A 186 -6.26 -9.45 -17.60
CA ASN A 186 -6.05 -10.16 -16.33
C ASN A 186 -4.77 -9.69 -15.63
N ILE A 187 -4.88 -9.20 -14.41
CA ILE A 187 -3.78 -8.67 -13.61
C ILE A 187 -3.25 -9.76 -12.67
N THR A 188 -2.24 -10.47 -13.11
CA THR A 188 -1.63 -11.59 -12.36
C THR A 188 -0.32 -11.21 -11.66
N ALA A 189 0.53 -10.42 -12.31
CA ALA A 189 1.86 -10.07 -11.81
C ALA A 189 1.83 -8.90 -10.81
N GLY A 190 2.78 -8.89 -9.86
CA GLY A 190 2.99 -7.78 -8.92
C GLY A 190 1.93 -7.62 -7.84
N THR A 191 0.92 -8.49 -7.79
CA THR A 191 -0.20 -8.41 -6.84
C THR A 191 0.24 -8.61 -5.39
N LYS A 192 -0.45 -7.95 -4.46
CA LYS A 192 -0.13 -8.05 -3.03
C LYS A 192 -0.29 -9.49 -2.54
N GLY A 193 0.79 -10.05 -1.98
CA GLY A 193 0.82 -11.42 -1.47
C GLY A 193 0.75 -12.52 -2.56
N GLY A 194 1.03 -12.17 -3.83
CA GLY A 194 1.01 -13.13 -4.94
C GLY A 194 -0.41 -13.61 -5.32
N ARG A 195 -1.44 -12.91 -4.90
CA ARG A 195 -2.84 -13.32 -5.10
C ARG A 195 -3.22 -13.55 -6.57
N GLY A 196 -2.66 -12.78 -7.50
CA GLY A 196 -2.95 -12.92 -8.93
C GLY A 196 -2.55 -14.25 -9.56
N HIS A 197 -1.73 -15.06 -8.86
CA HIS A 197 -1.42 -16.43 -9.27
C HIS A 197 -2.52 -17.44 -8.86
N ARG A 198 -3.47 -17.02 -8.03
CA ARG A 198 -4.52 -17.90 -7.47
C ARG A 198 -5.94 -17.44 -7.79
N VAL A 199 -6.11 -16.16 -8.07
CA VAL A 199 -7.42 -15.55 -8.31
C VAL A 199 -7.29 -14.59 -9.46
N ASP A 200 -8.05 -14.83 -10.49
CA ASP A 200 -8.15 -13.95 -11.66
C ASP A 200 -8.69 -12.57 -11.28
N ARG A 201 -8.16 -11.58 -11.96
CA ARG A 201 -8.54 -10.18 -11.80
C ARG A 201 -8.67 -9.55 -13.18
N TRP A 202 -9.83 -9.63 -13.73
CA TRP A 202 -10.17 -9.05 -15.03
C TRP A 202 -10.56 -7.58 -14.87
N VAL A 203 -9.89 -6.71 -15.62
CA VAL A 203 -10.13 -5.27 -15.64
C VAL A 203 -10.60 -4.89 -17.05
N PRO A 204 -11.73 -4.19 -17.19
CA PRO A 204 -12.25 -3.80 -18.49
C PRO A 204 -11.36 -2.75 -19.16
N VAL A 205 -11.34 -2.80 -20.49
CA VAL A 205 -10.50 -1.96 -21.35
C VAL A 205 -11.34 -0.97 -22.12
N THR A 206 -10.84 0.25 -22.27
CA THR A 206 -11.39 1.29 -23.14
C THR A 206 -10.43 1.60 -24.29
N LYS A 207 -10.87 2.38 -25.29
CA LYS A 207 -9.97 2.87 -26.36
C LYS A 207 -8.73 3.59 -25.81
N ILE A 208 -8.91 4.37 -24.73
CA ILE A 208 -7.78 5.05 -24.03
C ILE A 208 -6.81 4.02 -23.46
N THR A 209 -7.33 2.95 -22.84
CA THR A 209 -6.50 1.88 -22.25
C THR A 209 -5.66 1.19 -23.32
N ILE A 210 -6.25 0.90 -24.50
CA ILE A 210 -5.52 0.30 -25.63
C ILE A 210 -4.34 1.19 -26.04
N GLY A 211 -4.54 2.51 -26.18
CA GLY A 211 -3.48 3.46 -26.46
C GLY A 211 -2.35 3.45 -25.41
N CYS A 212 -2.72 3.35 -24.13
CA CYS A 212 -1.72 3.22 -23.04
C CYS A 212 -0.94 1.89 -23.15
N LEU A 213 -1.60 0.78 -23.47
CA LEU A 213 -0.97 -0.53 -23.64
C LEU A 213 -0.03 -0.56 -24.85
N VAL A 214 -0.40 0.10 -25.97
CA VAL A 214 0.48 0.22 -27.14
C VAL A 214 1.76 0.97 -26.78
N ARG A 215 1.66 2.11 -26.07
CA ARG A 215 2.84 2.86 -25.62
C ARG A 215 3.68 2.05 -24.62
N ALA A 216 3.02 1.36 -23.70
CA ALA A 216 3.70 0.49 -22.74
C ALA A 216 4.44 -0.67 -23.42
N THR A 217 3.87 -1.26 -24.48
CA THR A 217 4.53 -2.29 -25.28
C THR A 217 5.81 -1.77 -25.94
N LYS A 218 5.77 -0.55 -26.51
CA LYS A 218 6.96 0.10 -27.05
C LYS A 218 8.03 0.34 -25.97
N ALA A 219 7.63 0.91 -24.84
CA ALA A 219 8.54 1.17 -23.72
C ALA A 219 9.11 -0.10 -23.09
N GLN A 220 8.36 -1.21 -23.08
CA GLN A 220 8.80 -2.52 -22.60
C GLN A 220 9.92 -3.09 -23.48
N GLY A 221 9.85 -2.91 -24.79
CA GLY A 221 10.80 -3.44 -25.77
C GLY A 221 10.86 -4.98 -25.69
N THR A 222 12.06 -5.55 -25.67
CA THR A 222 12.29 -7.00 -25.55
C THR A 222 12.17 -7.53 -24.11
N GLY A 223 12.09 -6.65 -23.11
CA GLY A 223 11.98 -7.03 -21.72
C GLY A 223 10.69 -7.77 -21.38
N ARG A 224 10.62 -8.41 -20.21
CA ARG A 224 9.43 -9.12 -19.72
C ARG A 224 8.30 -8.18 -19.22
N ASN A 225 8.66 -6.98 -18.81
CA ASN A 225 7.77 -5.99 -18.23
C ASN A 225 8.43 -4.61 -18.27
N LEU A 226 7.86 -3.62 -17.60
CA LEU A 226 8.39 -2.24 -17.59
C LEU A 226 9.60 -2.04 -16.67
N ILE A 227 9.99 -3.03 -15.88
CA ILE A 227 11.23 -2.95 -15.08
C ILE A 227 12.43 -3.22 -16.00
N PRO A 228 13.43 -2.31 -16.08
CA PRO A 228 14.65 -2.60 -16.82
C PRO A 228 15.35 -3.86 -16.30
N SER A 229 15.90 -4.67 -17.20
CA SER A 229 16.52 -5.96 -16.85
C SER A 229 17.71 -5.85 -15.90
N ASN A 230 18.40 -4.73 -15.90
CA ASN A 230 19.52 -4.42 -15.02
C ASN A 230 19.12 -3.88 -13.63
N LEU A 231 17.81 -3.72 -13.35
CA LEU A 231 17.34 -3.21 -12.08
C LEU A 231 16.54 -4.25 -11.31
N SER A 232 16.83 -4.39 -10.02
CA SER A 232 15.94 -5.06 -9.07
C SER A 232 14.65 -4.27 -8.86
N TRP A 233 13.59 -4.92 -8.38
CA TRP A 233 12.34 -4.23 -7.99
C TRP A 233 12.60 -3.08 -7.00
N ARG A 234 13.51 -3.25 -6.04
CA ARG A 234 13.84 -2.22 -5.05
C ARG A 234 14.43 -0.98 -5.70
N GLN A 235 15.43 -1.14 -6.56
CA GLN A 235 16.06 -0.04 -7.29
C GLN A 235 15.06 0.66 -8.22
N TRP A 236 14.26 -0.11 -8.96
CA TRP A 236 13.21 0.42 -9.81
C TRP A 236 12.17 1.24 -9.03
N ASN A 237 11.66 0.70 -7.92
CA ASN A 237 10.70 1.39 -7.07
C ASN A 237 11.26 2.71 -6.54
N THR A 238 12.51 2.74 -6.08
CA THR A 238 13.18 3.97 -5.63
C THR A 238 13.30 4.97 -6.77
N ARG A 239 13.75 4.52 -7.94
CA ARG A 239 13.86 5.37 -9.14
C ARG A 239 12.51 5.97 -9.57
N VAL A 240 11.46 5.15 -9.62
CA VAL A 240 10.11 5.64 -9.97
C VAL A 240 9.65 6.72 -8.99
N HIS A 241 9.81 6.50 -7.68
CA HIS A 241 9.40 7.49 -6.69
C HIS A 241 10.22 8.79 -6.78
N HIS A 242 11.52 8.70 -7.03
CA HIS A 242 12.39 9.87 -7.20
C HIS A 242 11.99 10.68 -8.44
N VAL A 243 11.89 10.04 -9.60
CA VAL A 243 11.51 10.69 -10.86
C VAL A 243 10.09 11.27 -10.76
N TRP A 244 9.15 10.53 -10.18
CA TRP A 244 7.78 11.01 -9.97
C TRP A 244 7.73 12.26 -9.09
N ALA A 245 8.52 12.32 -8.03
CA ALA A 245 8.60 13.47 -7.15
C ALA A 245 9.10 14.74 -7.86
N GLY A 246 9.94 14.59 -8.88
CA GLY A 246 10.49 15.72 -9.66
C GLY A 246 9.53 16.33 -10.68
N VAL A 247 8.41 15.67 -11.01
CA VAL A 247 7.50 16.18 -12.07
C VAL A 247 6.05 16.34 -11.64
N ARG A 248 5.60 15.64 -10.60
CA ARG A 248 4.18 15.53 -10.25
C ARG A 248 3.54 16.86 -9.83
N ASP A 249 4.30 17.72 -9.16
CA ASP A 249 3.77 18.93 -8.55
C ASP A 249 3.41 19.99 -9.62
N ASP A 250 4.09 19.99 -10.76
CA ASP A 250 3.82 20.84 -11.93
C ASP A 250 2.42 20.56 -12.54
N TYR A 251 1.89 19.37 -12.30
CA TYR A 251 0.57 18.92 -12.78
C TYR A 251 -0.45 18.75 -11.65
N SER A 252 -0.20 19.34 -10.46
CA SER A 252 -1.05 19.20 -9.28
C SER A 252 -1.33 17.75 -8.89
N LEU A 253 -0.42 16.82 -9.24
CA LEU A 253 -0.50 15.42 -8.88
C LEU A 253 0.23 15.20 -7.56
N LYS A 254 -0.18 14.17 -6.81
CA LYS A 254 0.39 13.85 -5.50
C LYS A 254 1.04 12.46 -5.51
N LYS A 255 0.49 11.50 -4.79
CA LYS A 255 1.02 10.15 -4.69
C LYS A 255 0.57 9.30 -5.88
N LEU A 256 1.41 8.38 -6.36
CA LEU A 256 1.01 7.41 -7.38
C LEU A 256 -0.24 6.60 -6.99
N HIS A 257 -0.48 6.41 -5.68
CA HIS A 257 -1.70 5.75 -5.21
C HIS A 257 -2.97 6.57 -5.47
N ASP A 258 -2.86 7.89 -5.62
CA ASP A 258 -3.98 8.76 -5.97
C ASP A 258 -4.43 8.53 -7.42
N ILE A 259 -3.49 8.20 -8.31
CA ILE A 259 -3.77 7.84 -9.70
C ILE A 259 -4.70 6.62 -9.77
N ARG A 260 -4.45 5.60 -8.93
CA ARG A 260 -5.33 4.44 -8.80
C ARG A 260 -6.69 4.80 -8.16
N ALA A 261 -6.71 5.73 -7.19
CA ALA A 261 -7.96 6.19 -6.60
C ALA A 261 -8.80 6.99 -7.61
N ALA A 262 -8.16 7.75 -8.49
CA ALA A 262 -8.84 8.45 -9.59
C ALA A 262 -9.50 7.48 -10.58
N TYR A 263 -8.85 6.35 -10.91
CA TYR A 263 -9.51 5.27 -11.65
C TYR A 263 -10.76 4.78 -10.93
N ALA A 264 -10.69 4.51 -9.63
CA ALA A 264 -11.84 4.03 -8.86
C ALA A 264 -12.99 5.03 -8.84
N CYS A 265 -12.71 6.34 -8.72
CA CYS A 265 -13.74 7.38 -8.76
C CYS A 265 -14.42 7.46 -10.13
N GLU A 266 -13.64 7.32 -11.21
CA GLU A 266 -14.19 7.32 -12.57
C GLU A 266 -15.05 6.07 -12.84
N ARG A 267 -14.58 4.89 -12.42
CA ARG A 267 -15.36 3.66 -12.50
C ARG A 267 -16.66 3.75 -11.70
N TYR A 268 -16.60 4.36 -10.51
CA TYR A 268 -17.80 4.58 -9.72
C TYR A 268 -18.81 5.43 -10.51
N ARG A 269 -18.37 6.54 -11.09
CA ARG A 269 -19.25 7.39 -11.92
C ARG A 269 -19.85 6.62 -13.09
N SER A 270 -19.07 5.80 -13.77
CA SER A 270 -19.52 4.99 -14.91
C SER A 270 -20.59 3.95 -14.51
N ILE A 271 -20.50 3.37 -13.31
CA ILE A 271 -21.40 2.29 -12.85
C ILE A 271 -22.61 2.85 -12.11
N ALA A 272 -22.39 3.82 -11.20
CA ALA A 272 -23.44 4.37 -10.34
C ALA A 272 -24.16 5.58 -10.94
N GLY A 273 -23.73 6.09 -12.11
CA GLY A 273 -24.31 7.27 -12.76
C GLY A 273 -24.06 8.60 -12.05
N SER A 274 -23.33 8.60 -10.93
CA SER A 274 -23.05 9.79 -10.13
C SER A 274 -21.59 9.83 -9.69
N VAL A 275 -21.07 11.01 -9.33
CA VAL A 275 -19.69 11.16 -8.86
C VAL A 275 -19.47 10.44 -7.55
N ALA A 276 -18.23 9.96 -7.34
CA ALA A 276 -17.87 9.22 -6.13
C ALA A 276 -18.06 10.06 -4.85
N PRO A 277 -18.44 9.44 -3.71
CA PRO A 277 -18.70 10.15 -2.45
C PRO A 277 -17.58 11.07 -2.00
N VAL A 278 -16.32 10.67 -2.21
CA VAL A 278 -15.16 11.51 -1.86
C VAL A 278 -15.04 12.78 -2.71
N VAL A 279 -15.65 12.80 -3.89
CA VAL A 279 -15.65 13.97 -4.79
C VAL A 279 -16.84 14.87 -4.49
N ALA A 280 -18.01 14.26 -4.22
CA ALA A 280 -19.25 14.99 -3.91
C ALA A 280 -19.36 15.43 -2.45
N GLY A 281 -18.48 14.96 -1.57
CA GLY A 281 -18.58 15.14 -0.10
C GLY A 281 -19.62 14.22 0.55
N ARG A 282 -20.52 13.61 -0.21
CA ARG A 282 -21.58 12.68 0.23
C ARG A 282 -21.91 11.66 -0.83
N ARG A 283 -22.65 10.61 -0.49
CA ARG A 283 -23.20 9.68 -1.47
C ARG A 283 -24.38 10.32 -2.19
N LEU A 284 -24.35 10.36 -3.51
CA LEU A 284 -25.43 10.82 -4.38
C LEU A 284 -26.23 9.66 -5.00
N ALA A 285 -25.57 8.53 -5.29
CA ALA A 285 -26.21 7.33 -5.81
C ALA A 285 -27.15 6.70 -4.76
N ASP A 286 -28.20 6.03 -5.22
CA ASP A 286 -28.99 5.16 -4.36
C ASP A 286 -28.15 4.02 -3.76
N ARG A 287 -28.70 3.30 -2.76
CA ARG A 287 -27.95 2.26 -2.03
C ARG A 287 -27.58 1.07 -2.91
N ALA A 288 -28.45 0.69 -3.86
CA ALA A 288 -28.22 -0.46 -4.72
C ALA A 288 -27.14 -0.17 -5.74
N ALA A 289 -27.20 0.98 -6.41
CA ALA A 289 -26.17 1.44 -7.36
C ALA A 289 -24.81 1.65 -6.68
N ASP A 290 -24.75 2.28 -5.48
CA ASP A 290 -23.52 2.44 -4.71
C ASP A 290 -22.90 1.07 -4.37
N ARG A 291 -23.72 0.12 -3.90
CA ARG A 291 -23.25 -1.22 -3.55
C ARG A 291 -22.74 -1.99 -4.77
N ALA A 292 -23.46 -1.93 -5.89
CA ALA A 292 -23.06 -2.55 -7.15
C ALA A 292 -21.71 -2.00 -7.63
N ALA A 293 -21.56 -0.66 -7.66
CA ALA A 293 -20.32 -0.01 -8.03
C ALA A 293 -19.14 -0.40 -7.11
N ARG A 294 -19.34 -0.41 -5.79
CA ARG A 294 -18.30 -0.84 -4.85
C ARG A 294 -17.88 -2.28 -5.03
N ASN A 295 -18.80 -3.19 -5.27
CA ASN A 295 -18.50 -4.60 -5.51
C ASN A 295 -17.67 -4.78 -6.79
N THR A 296 -18.08 -4.16 -7.89
CA THR A 296 -17.34 -4.21 -9.16
C THR A 296 -15.94 -3.62 -9.02
N ILE A 297 -15.83 -2.43 -8.41
CA ILE A 297 -14.53 -1.78 -8.18
C ILE A 297 -13.65 -2.62 -7.25
N ALA A 298 -14.20 -3.27 -6.23
CA ALA A 298 -13.44 -4.17 -5.37
C ALA A 298 -12.79 -5.30 -6.17
N GLN A 299 -13.53 -5.92 -7.08
CA GLN A 299 -13.02 -6.96 -7.97
C GLN A 299 -11.93 -6.42 -8.90
N GLU A 300 -12.21 -5.32 -9.61
CA GLU A 300 -11.27 -4.66 -10.53
C GLU A 300 -9.98 -4.19 -9.82
N LEU A 301 -10.06 -3.81 -8.54
CA LEU A 301 -8.90 -3.44 -7.73
C LEU A 301 -8.24 -4.63 -7.01
N GLY A 302 -8.75 -5.85 -7.17
CA GLY A 302 -8.21 -7.06 -6.54
C GLY A 302 -8.40 -7.11 -5.03
N HIS A 303 -9.51 -6.57 -4.52
CA HIS A 303 -9.92 -6.66 -3.12
C HIS A 303 -10.94 -7.79 -2.91
N ALA A 304 -10.81 -8.51 -1.78
CA ALA A 304 -11.79 -9.55 -1.42
C ALA A 304 -13.07 -8.99 -0.80
N ARG A 305 -13.06 -7.73 -0.38
CA ARG A 305 -14.13 -7.08 0.38
C ARG A 305 -14.40 -5.69 -0.19
N CYS A 306 -15.67 -5.33 -0.27
CA CYS A 306 -16.11 -4.03 -0.81
C CYS A 306 -15.85 -2.85 0.14
N ASP A 307 -15.79 -3.09 1.46
CA ASP A 307 -15.52 -2.03 2.45
C ASP A 307 -14.15 -1.35 2.24
N VAL A 308 -13.18 -2.08 1.71
CA VAL A 308 -11.85 -1.54 1.38
C VAL A 308 -11.91 -0.46 0.29
N VAL A 309 -12.94 -0.47 -0.54
CA VAL A 309 -13.12 0.53 -1.63
C VAL A 309 -13.31 1.93 -1.06
N ALA A 310 -13.80 2.07 0.17
CA ALA A 310 -13.90 3.35 0.85
C ALA A 310 -12.56 4.10 0.96
N ALA A 311 -11.43 3.39 0.96
CA ALA A 311 -10.10 3.99 0.92
C ALA A 311 -9.75 4.69 -0.42
N TYR A 312 -10.57 4.51 -1.45
CA TYR A 312 -10.40 5.10 -2.78
C TYR A 312 -11.49 6.13 -3.09
N ILE A 313 -12.75 5.81 -2.84
CA ILE A 313 -13.92 6.59 -3.29
C ILE A 313 -14.69 7.26 -2.14
N GLY A 314 -14.23 7.11 -0.89
CA GLY A 314 -14.90 7.67 0.28
C GLY A 314 -15.91 6.70 0.92
N GLY A 315 -16.45 7.12 2.06
CA GLY A 315 -17.44 6.38 2.84
C GLY A 315 -18.81 6.31 2.16
N THR A 316 -19.76 5.66 2.84
CA THR A 316 -21.13 5.48 2.40
C THR A 316 -22.11 6.52 2.99
N ARG A 317 -21.62 7.41 3.84
CA ARG A 317 -22.42 8.49 4.46
C ARG A 317 -22.42 9.72 3.61
#